data_5c3ea852974e2294556f6e0a2f9bc447
#
_entry.id   5c3ea852974e2294556f6e0a2f9bc447
#
_cell.length_a   1.000
_cell.length_b   1.000
_cell.length_c   1.000
_cell.angle_alpha   90.00
_cell.angle_beta   90.00
_cell.angle_gamma   90.00
#
_symmetry.space_group_name_H-M   'P 1'
#
loop_
_entity.id
_entity.type
_entity.pdbx_description
1 polymer ?
#
loop_
_entity_poly.entity_id
_entity_poly.type
_entity_poly.pdbx_seq_one_letter_code
_entity_poly.pdbx_strand_id
1 'polypeptide(L)'
;MARTLVAGVDTSTQSCKVRVTDAETGELVRFGQAKHPNGTSVDPSYWWSAFQEAAEQAGGLDDVSALAVGGQQHGMVILDKQGNVIRDAMLWNDTSSAPQAAALIEKLGAAPAQNGEPEDPIARGKQRWVKAVGSSPVASYTLTKVAWVAENEPENAKKIAAICLPHDWLSWRIAGYGPVAEGEDAHLEALFTDRSDASGTIYYDAASNEYRRDLIAMVLEAAEGAEAAQSHAEAIVLPTVL
;
A
#
# COMPACT_ATOMS: atom_id res chain seq x y z
N MET A 1 23.56 30.10 14.20
CA MET A 1 23.57 29.13 13.08
C MET A 1 22.18 29.11 12.51
N ALA A 2 22.02 28.91 11.22
CA ALA A 2 20.68 28.70 10.64
C ALA A 2 20.11 27.40 11.19
N ARG A 3 18.82 27.38 11.54
CA ARG A 3 18.12 26.16 12.01
C ARG A 3 18.03 25.16 10.85
N THR A 4 18.32 23.90 11.10
CA THR A 4 18.02 22.80 10.15
C THR A 4 16.59 22.37 10.39
N LEU A 5 15.73 22.55 9.38
CA LEU A 5 14.30 22.18 9.48
C LEU A 5 14.05 20.84 8.81
N VAL A 6 13.20 20.03 9.44
CA VAL A 6 12.70 18.77 8.90
C VAL A 6 11.17 18.73 8.98
N ALA A 7 10.54 18.02 8.06
CA ALA A 7 9.09 17.90 8.03
C ALA A 7 8.64 16.45 8.22
N GLY A 8 7.61 16.26 9.05
CA GLY A 8 6.82 15.04 9.14
C GLY A 8 5.44 15.26 8.54
N VAL A 9 5.02 14.36 7.66
CA VAL A 9 3.67 14.33 7.08
C VAL A 9 2.94 13.11 7.63
N ASP A 10 1.77 13.35 8.24
CA ASP A 10 0.85 12.30 8.69
C ASP A 10 -0.41 12.35 7.82
N THR A 11 -0.53 11.41 6.86
CA THR A 11 -1.73 11.23 6.02
C THR A 11 -2.59 10.09 6.56
N SER A 12 -3.19 10.30 7.72
CA SER A 12 -4.07 9.34 8.39
C SER A 12 -5.49 9.35 7.79
N THR A 13 -6.42 8.59 8.38
CA THR A 13 -7.77 8.39 7.82
C THR A 13 -8.56 9.69 7.69
N GLN A 14 -8.41 10.64 8.63
CA GLN A 14 -9.28 11.81 8.73
C GLN A 14 -8.66 13.10 8.20
N SER A 15 -7.34 13.17 8.10
CA SER A 15 -6.64 14.40 7.72
C SER A 15 -5.19 14.14 7.34
N CYS A 16 -4.63 15.07 6.53
CA CYS A 16 -3.20 15.24 6.37
C CYS A 16 -2.71 16.33 7.32
N LYS A 17 -1.62 16.06 8.04
CA LYS A 17 -0.93 17.02 8.90
C LYS A 17 0.50 17.17 8.45
N VAL A 18 0.98 18.39 8.38
CA VAL A 18 2.37 18.74 8.10
C VAL A 18 2.96 19.42 9.33
N ARG A 19 4.01 18.84 9.90
CA ARG A 19 4.75 19.38 11.04
C ARG A 19 6.18 19.70 10.61
N VAL A 20 6.56 20.96 10.68
CA VAL A 20 7.95 21.38 10.47
C VAL A 20 8.59 21.62 11.81
N THR A 21 9.68 20.91 12.10
CA THR A 21 10.39 20.95 13.38
C THR A 21 11.86 21.31 13.18
N ASP A 22 12.46 21.86 14.21
CA ASP A 22 13.91 22.00 14.31
C ASP A 22 14.52 20.61 14.52
N ALA A 23 15.45 20.22 13.63
CA ALA A 23 16.04 18.88 13.64
C ALA A 23 16.91 18.59 14.88
N GLU A 24 17.45 19.62 15.54
CA GLU A 24 18.32 19.47 16.70
C GLU A 24 17.52 19.40 18.00
N THR A 25 16.48 20.23 18.13
CA THR A 25 15.72 20.39 19.37
C THR A 25 14.40 19.63 19.39
N GLY A 26 13.84 19.29 18.21
CA GLY A 26 12.49 18.74 18.08
C GLY A 26 11.38 19.77 18.27
N GLU A 27 11.72 21.07 18.46
CA GLU A 27 10.74 22.14 18.63
C GLU A 27 9.86 22.27 17.39
N LEU A 28 8.54 22.33 17.60
CA LEU A 28 7.60 22.62 16.52
C LEU A 28 7.75 24.07 16.07
N VAL A 29 8.11 24.24 14.80
CA VAL A 29 8.29 25.58 14.19
C VAL A 29 7.05 26.02 13.43
N ARG A 30 6.46 25.12 12.62
CA ARG A 30 5.27 25.41 11.81
C ARG A 30 4.38 24.17 11.74
N PHE A 31 3.09 24.38 11.51
CA PHE A 31 2.10 23.31 11.41
C PHE A 31 0.98 23.68 10.43
N GLY A 32 0.51 22.69 9.70
CA GLY A 32 -0.69 22.80 8.89
C GLY A 32 -1.49 21.50 8.91
N GLN A 33 -2.79 21.59 8.67
CA GLN A 33 -3.69 20.43 8.66
C GLN A 33 -4.86 20.65 7.71
N ALA A 34 -5.13 19.66 6.85
CA ALA A 34 -6.30 19.63 5.99
C ALA A 34 -7.06 18.31 6.13
N LYS A 35 -8.39 18.35 5.98
CA LYS A 35 -9.26 17.18 6.19
C LYS A 35 -9.28 16.27 4.97
N HIS A 36 -9.45 14.97 5.20
CA HIS A 36 -9.82 13.99 4.19
C HIS A 36 -11.34 13.75 4.17
N PRO A 37 -11.92 13.31 3.03
CA PRO A 37 -13.28 12.81 3.00
C PRO A 37 -13.45 11.60 3.93
N ASN A 38 -14.63 11.44 4.50
CA ASN A 38 -15.00 10.23 5.22
C ASN A 38 -15.29 9.10 4.23
N GLY A 39 -14.91 7.87 4.57
CA GLY A 39 -15.23 6.70 3.76
C GLY A 39 -14.36 5.49 4.11
N THR A 40 -14.66 4.39 3.43
CA THR A 40 -13.83 3.16 3.43
C THR A 40 -13.11 2.97 2.09
N SER A 41 -13.47 3.79 1.09
CA SER A 41 -12.85 3.89 -0.22
C SER A 41 -12.71 5.36 -0.60
N VAL A 42 -11.54 5.81 -1.04
CA VAL A 42 -11.22 7.23 -1.25
C VAL A 42 -10.30 7.38 -2.47
N ASP A 43 -10.61 8.35 -3.34
CA ASP A 43 -9.68 8.75 -4.41
C ASP A 43 -8.40 9.35 -3.80
N PRO A 44 -7.22 8.77 -4.09
CA PRO A 44 -5.92 9.29 -3.59
C PRO A 44 -5.65 10.76 -3.90
N SER A 45 -6.28 11.34 -4.91
CA SER A 45 -6.15 12.77 -5.23
C SER A 45 -6.56 13.68 -4.07
N TYR A 46 -7.45 13.23 -3.19
CA TYR A 46 -7.80 13.98 -1.98
C TYR A 46 -6.64 14.05 -0.98
N TRP A 47 -5.81 13.01 -0.89
CA TRP A 47 -4.61 13.03 -0.03
C TRP A 47 -3.58 14.01 -0.56
N TRP A 48 -3.41 14.06 -1.89
CA TRP A 48 -2.53 15.04 -2.54
C TRP A 48 -2.99 16.47 -2.28
N SER A 49 -4.28 16.76 -2.50
CA SER A 49 -4.86 18.08 -2.26
C SER A 49 -4.76 18.47 -0.77
N ALA A 50 -5.04 17.56 0.14
CA ALA A 50 -4.90 17.81 1.58
C ALA A 50 -3.44 18.04 2.01
N PHE A 51 -2.49 17.32 1.40
CA PHE A 51 -1.06 17.59 1.62
C PHE A 51 -0.66 18.99 1.16
N GLN A 52 -1.07 19.39 -0.04
CA GLN A 52 -0.78 20.72 -0.58
C GLN A 52 -1.34 21.84 0.33
N GLU A 53 -2.60 21.70 0.73
CA GLU A 53 -3.25 22.64 1.65
C GLU A 53 -2.54 22.70 3.02
N ALA A 54 -2.21 21.55 3.62
CA ALA A 54 -1.51 21.48 4.89
C ALA A 54 -0.08 22.07 4.80
N ALA A 55 0.63 21.84 3.69
CA ALA A 55 1.94 22.39 3.45
C ALA A 55 1.89 23.93 3.28
N GLU A 56 0.89 24.45 2.57
CA GLU A 56 0.66 25.90 2.44
C GLU A 56 0.37 26.54 3.81
N GLN A 57 -0.52 25.93 4.61
CA GLN A 57 -0.80 26.40 5.99
C GLN A 57 0.44 26.39 6.88
N ALA A 58 1.37 25.42 6.67
CA ALA A 58 2.65 25.38 7.34
C ALA A 58 3.68 26.41 6.81
N GLY A 59 3.31 27.25 5.84
CA GLY A 59 4.18 28.28 5.26
C GLY A 59 5.14 27.77 4.19
N GLY A 60 4.83 26.65 3.54
CA GLY A 60 5.67 26.01 2.52
C GLY A 60 6.75 25.09 3.10
N LEU A 61 7.47 24.40 2.22
CA LEU A 61 8.50 23.40 2.58
C LEU A 61 9.85 23.66 1.89
N ASP A 62 10.04 24.80 1.22
CA ASP A 62 11.24 25.09 0.42
C ASP A 62 12.53 25.19 1.26
N ASP A 63 12.40 25.46 2.56
CA ASP A 63 13.49 25.58 3.53
C ASP A 63 13.69 24.29 4.36
N VAL A 64 12.96 23.21 4.04
CA VAL A 64 13.03 21.93 4.74
C VAL A 64 14.12 21.05 4.13
N SER A 65 15.03 20.55 4.96
CA SER A 65 16.17 19.73 4.53
C SER A 65 15.83 18.26 4.29
N ALA A 66 14.79 17.76 4.96
CA ALA A 66 14.31 16.38 4.82
C ALA A 66 12.83 16.27 5.18
N LEU A 67 12.13 15.33 4.53
CA LEU A 67 10.73 15.04 4.77
C LEU A 67 10.51 13.53 4.86
N ALA A 68 9.62 13.12 5.78
CA ALA A 68 9.13 11.75 5.87
C ALA A 68 7.61 11.74 5.91
N VAL A 69 7.01 10.72 5.28
CA VAL A 69 5.56 10.53 5.22
C VAL A 69 5.18 9.27 5.98
N GLY A 70 4.29 9.40 6.96
CA GLY A 70 3.55 8.31 7.56
C GLY A 70 2.08 8.39 7.12
N GLY A 71 1.41 7.25 7.05
CA GLY A 71 0.03 7.21 6.59
C GLY A 71 -0.78 6.10 7.24
N GLN A 72 -2.02 5.98 6.79
CA GLN A 72 -2.87 4.86 7.20
C GLN A 72 -2.33 3.55 6.62
N GLN A 73 -2.28 2.52 7.44
CA GLN A 73 -1.77 1.20 7.08
C GLN A 73 -2.72 0.46 6.13
N HIS A 74 -2.20 -0.53 5.39
CA HIS A 74 -2.93 -1.56 4.66
C HIS A 74 -3.83 -1.07 3.51
N GLY A 75 -4.05 0.22 3.35
CA GLY A 75 -4.82 0.75 2.23
C GLY A 75 -4.20 0.33 0.89
N MET A 76 -5.05 -0.02 -0.08
CA MET A 76 -4.59 -0.47 -1.39
C MET A 76 -4.73 0.66 -2.41
N VAL A 77 -3.62 1.11 -2.98
CA VAL A 77 -3.58 1.95 -4.19
C VAL A 77 -3.05 1.10 -5.34
N ILE A 78 -3.79 1.03 -6.43
CA ILE A 78 -3.38 0.34 -7.66
C ILE A 78 -3.26 1.34 -8.80
N LEU A 79 -2.14 1.27 -9.52
CA LEU A 79 -1.78 2.18 -10.60
C LEU A 79 -1.65 1.42 -11.92
N ASP A 80 -2.03 2.10 -13.01
CA ASP A 80 -1.74 1.65 -14.37
C ASP A 80 -0.30 2.03 -14.80
N LYS A 81 0.08 1.66 -16.02
CA LYS A 81 1.41 1.93 -16.57
C LYS A 81 1.75 3.43 -16.69
N GLN A 82 0.73 4.27 -16.78
CA GLN A 82 0.88 5.73 -16.83
C GLN A 82 0.87 6.37 -15.44
N GLY A 83 0.77 5.57 -14.37
CA GLY A 83 0.70 6.08 -12.99
C GLY A 83 -0.68 6.62 -12.59
N ASN A 84 -1.71 6.40 -13.43
CA ASN A 84 -3.07 6.75 -13.04
C ASN A 84 -3.60 5.79 -12.00
N VAL A 85 -4.36 6.32 -11.04
CA VAL A 85 -5.10 5.50 -10.07
C VAL A 85 -6.23 4.79 -10.81
N ILE A 86 -6.24 3.45 -10.78
CA ILE A 86 -7.20 2.60 -11.51
C ILE A 86 -8.60 2.69 -10.88
N ARG A 87 -8.67 2.84 -9.57
CA ARG A 87 -9.91 2.97 -8.79
C ARG A 87 -9.64 3.63 -7.45
N ASP A 88 -10.69 4.06 -6.75
CA ASP A 88 -10.60 4.54 -5.38
C ASP A 88 -9.86 3.54 -4.49
N ALA A 89 -8.95 4.02 -3.66
CA ALA A 89 -8.19 3.20 -2.73
C ALA A 89 -9.11 2.59 -1.67
N MET A 90 -9.10 1.27 -1.53
CA MET A 90 -9.76 0.58 -0.43
C MET A 90 -8.94 0.73 0.84
N LEU A 91 -9.53 1.33 1.89
CA LEU A 91 -8.82 1.66 3.12
C LEU A 91 -8.76 0.46 4.09
N TRP A 92 -8.01 0.61 5.19
CA TRP A 92 -7.86 -0.43 6.22
C TRP A 92 -9.18 -0.83 6.89
N ASN A 93 -10.14 0.09 6.97
CA ASN A 93 -11.48 -0.10 7.56
C ASN A 93 -12.53 -0.59 6.55
N ASP A 94 -12.13 -0.86 5.29
CA ASP A 94 -12.98 -1.51 4.31
C ASP A 94 -13.01 -3.02 4.57
N THR A 95 -14.21 -3.56 4.78
CA THR A 95 -14.43 -4.99 5.08
C THR A 95 -14.94 -5.79 3.89
N SER A 96 -15.06 -5.19 2.71
CA SER A 96 -15.60 -5.82 1.49
C SER A 96 -14.82 -7.09 1.12
N SER A 97 -13.52 -7.14 1.41
CA SER A 97 -12.65 -8.29 1.12
C SER A 97 -12.62 -9.37 2.23
N ALA A 98 -13.55 -9.36 3.18
CA ALA A 98 -13.62 -10.40 4.21
C ALA A 98 -13.83 -11.82 3.66
N PRO A 99 -14.68 -12.05 2.62
CA PRO A 99 -14.79 -13.36 1.97
C PRO A 99 -13.47 -13.83 1.36
N GLN A 100 -12.72 -12.94 0.71
CA GLN A 100 -11.42 -13.26 0.12
C GLN A 100 -10.38 -13.63 1.18
N ALA A 101 -10.40 -12.94 2.33
CA ALA A 101 -9.53 -13.30 3.45
C ALA A 101 -9.78 -14.73 3.94
N ALA A 102 -11.05 -15.14 4.07
CA ALA A 102 -11.43 -16.50 4.44
C ALA A 102 -10.99 -17.52 3.35
N ALA A 103 -11.28 -17.23 2.09
CA ALA A 103 -10.91 -18.10 0.96
C ALA A 103 -9.38 -18.31 0.83
N LEU A 104 -8.58 -17.28 1.11
CA LEU A 104 -7.13 -17.38 1.11
C LEU A 104 -6.61 -18.29 2.22
N ILE A 105 -7.22 -18.27 3.41
CA ILE A 105 -6.89 -19.19 4.49
C ILE A 105 -7.23 -20.64 4.08
N GLU A 106 -8.44 -20.85 3.53
CA GLU A 106 -8.88 -22.15 3.05
C GLU A 106 -7.99 -22.69 1.94
N LYS A 107 -7.60 -21.86 0.97
CA LYS A 107 -6.75 -22.22 -0.18
C LYS A 107 -5.40 -22.79 0.31
N LEU A 108 -4.72 -22.14 1.25
CA LEU A 108 -3.46 -22.66 1.80
C LEU A 108 -3.68 -23.88 2.74
N GLY A 109 -4.81 -23.96 3.38
CA GLY A 109 -5.16 -25.09 4.24
C GLY A 109 -5.64 -26.36 3.51
N ALA A 110 -6.00 -26.25 2.21
CA ALA A 110 -6.60 -27.36 1.46
C ALA A 110 -5.66 -28.57 1.26
N ALA A 111 -4.36 -28.31 1.09
CA ALA A 111 -3.38 -29.39 0.95
C ALA A 111 -3.29 -30.21 2.26
N PRO A 112 -3.06 -31.55 2.18
CA PRO A 112 -2.92 -32.41 3.33
C PRO A 112 -1.95 -31.88 4.39
N ALA A 113 -2.23 -32.18 5.66
CA ALA A 113 -1.36 -31.80 6.76
C ALA A 113 0.02 -32.49 6.62
N GLN A 114 1.06 -31.72 6.84
CA GLN A 114 2.43 -32.22 6.97
C GLN A 114 2.72 -32.50 8.45
N ASN A 115 3.84 -33.15 8.72
CA ASN A 115 4.21 -33.49 10.11
C ASN A 115 4.29 -32.22 10.98
N GLY A 116 3.53 -32.21 12.07
CA GLY A 116 3.46 -31.10 13.02
C GLY A 116 2.46 -29.99 12.67
N GLU A 117 1.73 -30.09 11.53
CA GLU A 117 0.66 -29.17 11.18
C GLU A 117 -0.69 -29.61 11.79
N PRO A 118 -1.61 -28.65 12.03
CA PRO A 118 -2.98 -28.96 12.46
C PRO A 118 -3.74 -29.83 11.45
N GLU A 119 -4.54 -30.78 11.95
CA GLU A 119 -5.46 -31.57 11.12
C GLU A 119 -6.61 -30.71 10.57
N ASP A 120 -7.07 -29.71 11.36
CA ASP A 120 -8.10 -28.75 10.91
C ASP A 120 -7.58 -27.87 9.78
N PRO A 121 -8.25 -27.84 8.60
CA PRO A 121 -7.79 -27.09 7.44
C PRO A 121 -7.67 -25.58 7.69
N ILE A 122 -8.56 -25.01 8.47
CA ILE A 122 -8.53 -23.54 8.76
C ILE A 122 -7.34 -23.20 9.65
N ALA A 123 -7.12 -23.98 10.72
CA ALA A 123 -5.95 -23.78 11.59
C ALA A 123 -4.65 -23.97 10.82
N ARG A 124 -4.58 -24.99 9.96
CA ARG A 124 -3.45 -25.26 9.07
C ARG A 124 -3.21 -24.11 8.08
N GLY A 125 -4.26 -23.60 7.45
CA GLY A 125 -4.16 -22.45 6.55
C GLY A 125 -3.60 -21.23 7.25
N LYS A 126 -4.11 -20.87 8.43
CA LYS A 126 -3.58 -19.78 9.25
C LYS A 126 -2.11 -19.97 9.60
N GLN A 127 -1.73 -21.19 10.02
CA GLN A 127 -0.33 -21.49 10.33
C GLN A 127 0.60 -21.34 9.12
N ARG A 128 0.15 -21.78 7.94
CA ARG A 128 0.92 -21.64 6.69
C ARG A 128 1.08 -20.17 6.28
N TRP A 129 0.04 -19.38 6.44
CA TRP A 129 0.13 -17.92 6.21
C TRP A 129 1.12 -17.27 7.16
N VAL A 130 1.03 -17.54 8.47
CA VAL A 130 1.99 -17.01 9.46
C VAL A 130 3.42 -17.43 9.12
N LYS A 131 3.63 -18.68 8.67
CA LYS A 131 4.95 -19.14 8.22
C LYS A 131 5.44 -18.44 6.96
N ALA A 132 4.52 -18.09 6.05
CA ALA A 132 4.86 -17.50 4.75
C ALA A 132 5.20 -16.00 4.85
N VAL A 133 4.46 -15.24 5.69
CA VAL A 133 4.53 -13.76 5.72
C VAL A 133 4.33 -13.16 7.13
N GLY A 134 4.39 -13.98 8.18
CA GLY A 134 4.31 -13.50 9.57
C GLY A 134 2.89 -13.22 10.08
N SER A 135 1.86 -13.27 9.23
CA SER A 135 0.47 -12.96 9.61
C SER A 135 -0.54 -13.83 8.86
N SER A 136 -1.79 -13.86 9.32
CA SER A 136 -2.90 -14.53 8.66
C SER A 136 -3.84 -13.52 8.01
N PRO A 137 -4.41 -13.78 6.81
CA PRO A 137 -5.30 -12.88 6.10
C PRO A 137 -6.47 -12.37 6.94
N VAL A 138 -6.69 -11.05 6.89
CA VAL A 138 -7.89 -10.36 7.36
C VAL A 138 -8.28 -9.30 6.35
N ALA A 139 -9.53 -8.85 6.35
CA ALA A 139 -10.06 -7.92 5.35
C ALA A 139 -9.29 -6.59 5.25
N SER A 140 -8.63 -6.15 6.32
CA SER A 140 -7.86 -4.91 6.31
C SER A 140 -6.59 -4.98 5.45
N TYR A 141 -6.00 -6.16 5.25
CA TYR A 141 -4.72 -6.30 4.55
C TYR A 141 -4.82 -6.15 3.04
N THR A 142 -3.74 -5.66 2.44
CA THR A 142 -3.69 -5.25 1.02
C THR A 142 -3.98 -6.40 0.05
N LEU A 143 -3.37 -7.60 0.24
CA LEU A 143 -3.58 -8.73 -0.67
C LEU A 143 -5.03 -9.18 -0.77
N THR A 144 -5.81 -9.10 0.33
CA THR A 144 -7.23 -9.46 0.29
C THR A 144 -8.04 -8.52 -0.57
N LYS A 145 -7.63 -7.24 -0.63
CA LYS A 145 -8.24 -6.22 -1.49
C LYS A 145 -7.87 -6.45 -2.97
N VAL A 146 -6.62 -6.83 -3.24
CA VAL A 146 -6.22 -7.26 -4.60
C VAL A 146 -7.06 -8.46 -5.05
N ALA A 147 -7.25 -9.45 -4.17
CA ALA A 147 -8.13 -10.61 -4.45
C ALA A 147 -9.56 -10.17 -4.75
N TRP A 148 -10.10 -9.23 -3.97
CA TRP A 148 -11.44 -8.69 -4.21
C TRP A 148 -11.54 -8.00 -5.57
N VAL A 149 -10.54 -7.20 -5.97
CA VAL A 149 -10.50 -6.54 -7.29
C VAL A 149 -10.40 -7.59 -8.40
N ALA A 150 -9.58 -8.63 -8.26
CA ALA A 150 -9.44 -9.68 -9.25
C ALA A 150 -10.76 -10.44 -9.50
N GLU A 151 -11.57 -10.65 -8.46
CA GLU A 151 -12.86 -11.35 -8.56
C GLU A 151 -14.01 -10.44 -9.04
N ASN A 152 -14.05 -9.17 -8.60
CA ASN A 152 -15.21 -8.30 -8.82
C ASN A 152 -14.98 -7.24 -9.91
N GLU A 153 -13.72 -6.90 -10.19
CA GLU A 153 -13.33 -5.89 -11.18
C GLU A 153 -12.18 -6.42 -12.08
N PRO A 154 -12.35 -7.57 -12.79
CA PRO A 154 -11.26 -8.23 -13.50
C PRO A 154 -10.57 -7.35 -14.55
N GLU A 155 -11.31 -6.43 -15.18
CA GLU A 155 -10.72 -5.50 -16.14
C GLU A 155 -9.84 -4.41 -15.46
N ASN A 156 -10.09 -4.10 -14.21
CA ASN A 156 -9.22 -3.25 -13.42
C ASN A 156 -7.98 -4.03 -12.95
N ALA A 157 -8.18 -5.29 -12.51
CA ALA A 157 -7.07 -6.16 -12.11
C ALA A 157 -6.02 -6.31 -13.22
N LYS A 158 -6.44 -6.55 -14.46
CA LYS A 158 -5.55 -6.70 -15.65
C LYS A 158 -4.72 -5.44 -15.98
N LYS A 159 -5.12 -4.28 -15.48
CA LYS A 159 -4.41 -3.00 -15.73
C LYS A 159 -3.35 -2.71 -14.68
N ILE A 160 -3.28 -3.46 -13.59
CA ILE A 160 -2.38 -3.17 -12.48
C ILE A 160 -0.94 -3.23 -12.95
N ALA A 161 -0.26 -2.09 -12.94
CA ALA A 161 1.17 -1.99 -13.20
C ALA A 161 1.97 -1.78 -11.91
N ALA A 162 1.34 -1.20 -10.86
CA ALA A 162 1.94 -1.10 -9.53
C ALA A 162 0.88 -1.27 -8.44
N ILE A 163 1.29 -1.80 -7.29
CA ILE A 163 0.51 -1.85 -6.04
C ILE A 163 1.33 -1.16 -4.96
N CYS A 164 0.74 -0.15 -4.31
CA CYS A 164 1.40 0.58 -3.23
C CYS A 164 0.41 0.95 -2.11
N LEU A 165 0.95 1.42 -1.00
CA LEU A 165 0.18 1.88 0.15
C LEU A 165 -0.08 3.40 0.05
N PRO A 166 -1.02 3.97 0.84
CA PRO A 166 -1.33 5.39 0.79
C PRO A 166 -0.13 6.31 0.99
N HIS A 167 0.76 5.98 1.93
CA HIS A 167 1.96 6.79 2.19
C HIS A 167 3.04 6.62 1.12
N ASP A 168 3.16 5.44 0.48
CA ASP A 168 4.06 5.21 -0.65
C ASP A 168 3.64 6.09 -1.84
N TRP A 169 2.34 6.06 -2.16
CA TRP A 169 1.78 6.87 -3.23
C TRP A 169 1.98 8.36 -2.97
N LEU A 170 1.69 8.83 -1.74
CA LEU A 170 1.88 10.24 -1.40
C LEU A 170 3.35 10.65 -1.45
N SER A 171 4.27 9.79 -0.97
CA SER A 171 5.72 10.01 -1.05
C SER A 171 6.19 10.14 -2.49
N TRP A 172 5.71 9.25 -3.38
CA TRP A 172 5.99 9.26 -4.81
C TRP A 172 5.50 10.58 -5.45
N ARG A 173 4.30 11.05 -5.08
CA ARG A 173 3.76 12.34 -5.54
C ARG A 173 4.60 13.53 -5.04
N ILE A 174 5.01 13.53 -3.78
CA ILE A 174 5.86 14.58 -3.18
C ILE A 174 7.25 14.61 -3.83
N ALA A 175 7.78 13.47 -4.24
CA ALA A 175 9.05 13.38 -4.97
C ALA A 175 8.98 13.92 -6.41
N GLY A 176 7.80 14.37 -6.85
CA GLY A 176 7.61 15.02 -8.16
C GLY A 176 7.10 14.08 -9.25
N TYR A 177 6.82 12.83 -8.93
CA TYR A 177 6.23 11.87 -9.86
C TYR A 177 4.71 11.97 -9.90
N GLY A 178 4.08 11.29 -10.86
CA GLY A 178 2.64 11.31 -11.00
C GLY A 178 2.16 10.72 -12.32
N PRO A 179 0.86 10.82 -12.61
CA PRO A 179 0.34 10.40 -13.89
C PRO A 179 0.99 11.17 -15.05
N VAL A 180 1.29 10.43 -16.11
CA VAL A 180 1.93 10.94 -17.34
C VAL A 180 1.08 10.62 -18.58
N ALA A 181 1.39 11.24 -19.72
CA ALA A 181 0.74 10.95 -20.97
C ALA A 181 1.11 9.56 -21.53
N GLU A 182 0.31 9.03 -22.42
CA GLU A 182 0.60 7.76 -23.06
C GLU A 182 1.97 7.80 -23.81
N GLY A 183 2.81 6.82 -23.53
CA GLY A 183 4.16 6.72 -24.07
C GLY A 183 5.25 7.41 -23.24
N GLU A 184 4.90 8.10 -22.17
CA GLU A 184 5.84 8.62 -21.20
C GLU A 184 6.04 7.64 -20.03
N ASP A 185 7.18 7.73 -19.35
CA ASP A 185 7.50 6.90 -18.19
C ASP A 185 7.02 7.56 -16.90
N ALA A 186 6.12 6.88 -16.19
CA ALA A 186 5.61 7.33 -14.90
C ALA A 186 6.60 7.14 -13.74
N HIS A 187 7.73 6.45 -13.98
CA HIS A 187 8.73 6.14 -12.96
C HIS A 187 8.13 5.42 -11.73
N LEU A 188 7.32 4.37 -11.99
CA LEU A 188 6.72 3.55 -10.93
C LEU A 188 7.77 2.87 -10.06
N GLU A 189 8.96 2.59 -10.60
CA GLU A 189 10.11 2.04 -9.87
C GLU A 189 10.65 2.98 -8.79
N ALA A 190 10.28 4.25 -8.81
CA ALA A 190 10.59 5.22 -7.75
C ALA A 190 9.68 5.11 -6.51
N LEU A 191 8.68 4.23 -6.54
CA LEU A 191 7.88 3.92 -5.35
C LEU A 191 8.76 3.27 -4.27
N PHE A 192 8.62 3.74 -3.04
CA PHE A 192 9.31 3.15 -1.88
C PHE A 192 8.37 3.07 -0.68
N THR A 193 8.69 2.17 0.23
CA THR A 193 7.94 1.92 1.47
C THR A 193 8.91 1.60 2.61
N ASP A 194 8.38 1.49 3.82
CA ASP A 194 9.12 0.94 4.94
C ASP A 194 8.75 -0.53 5.22
N ARG A 195 9.64 -1.20 5.96
CA ARG A 195 9.50 -2.62 6.29
C ARG A 195 8.27 -2.93 7.14
N SER A 196 7.87 -2.01 8.03
CA SER A 196 6.71 -2.19 8.91
C SER A 196 5.43 -2.24 8.10
N ASP A 197 5.22 -1.24 7.24
CA ASP A 197 4.02 -1.14 6.43
C ASP A 197 4.00 -2.18 5.29
N ALA A 198 5.17 -2.52 4.70
CA ALA A 198 5.28 -3.65 3.77
C ALA A 198 4.77 -4.96 4.37
N SER A 199 5.04 -5.23 5.66
CA SER A 199 4.57 -6.44 6.35
C SER A 199 3.05 -6.54 6.41
N GLY A 200 2.34 -5.41 6.47
CA GLY A 200 0.88 -5.34 6.48
C GLY A 200 0.22 -5.59 5.11
N THR A 201 1.00 -5.78 4.06
CA THR A 201 0.48 -6.18 2.75
C THR A 201 0.08 -7.64 2.68
N ILE A 202 0.66 -8.51 3.52
CA ILE A 202 0.62 -9.98 3.50
C ILE A 202 1.07 -10.63 2.18
N TYR A 203 1.85 -9.90 1.38
CA TYR A 203 2.66 -10.43 0.30
C TYR A 203 4.14 -10.01 0.42
N TYR A 204 4.55 -9.56 1.61
CA TYR A 204 5.94 -9.31 1.95
C TYR A 204 6.35 -10.16 3.15
N ASP A 205 7.41 -10.95 2.99
CA ASP A 205 8.02 -11.72 4.07
C ASP A 205 9.09 -10.89 4.76
N ALA A 206 8.76 -10.36 5.95
CA ALA A 206 9.68 -9.56 6.73
C ALA A 206 10.89 -10.35 7.29
N ALA A 207 10.86 -11.68 7.28
CA ALA A 207 11.98 -12.48 7.73
C ALA A 207 13.09 -12.60 6.66
N SER A 208 12.69 -12.77 5.39
CA SER A 208 13.63 -12.82 4.25
C SER A 208 13.88 -11.45 3.61
N ASN A 209 13.05 -10.43 3.90
CA ASN A 209 12.97 -9.14 3.20
C ASN A 209 12.62 -9.28 1.72
N GLU A 210 11.72 -10.18 1.39
CA GLU A 210 11.33 -10.48 0.01
C GLU A 210 9.83 -10.35 -0.21
N TYR A 211 9.45 -9.89 -1.39
CA TYR A 211 8.08 -9.94 -1.85
C TYR A 211 7.71 -11.35 -2.32
N ARG A 212 6.60 -11.86 -1.85
CA ARG A 212 5.98 -13.13 -2.22
C ARG A 212 5.09 -12.94 -3.43
N ARG A 213 5.70 -12.81 -4.61
CA ARG A 213 5.00 -12.61 -5.89
C ARG A 213 4.09 -13.78 -6.24
N ASP A 214 4.40 -14.98 -5.78
CA ASP A 214 3.55 -16.17 -5.86
C ASP A 214 2.18 -15.97 -5.18
N LEU A 215 2.12 -15.22 -4.07
CA LEU A 215 0.85 -14.90 -3.41
C LEU A 215 0.03 -13.85 -4.19
N ILE A 216 0.71 -12.91 -4.86
CA ILE A 216 0.04 -11.96 -5.77
C ILE A 216 -0.50 -12.70 -6.99
N ALA A 217 0.30 -13.56 -7.62
CA ALA A 217 -0.16 -14.41 -8.72
C ALA A 217 -1.38 -15.23 -8.34
N MET A 218 -1.36 -15.87 -7.17
CA MET A 218 -2.45 -16.69 -6.65
C MET A 218 -3.80 -15.95 -6.58
N VAL A 219 -3.80 -14.65 -6.29
CA VAL A 219 -5.06 -13.87 -6.23
C VAL A 219 -5.47 -13.33 -7.59
N LEU A 220 -4.52 -13.03 -8.48
CA LEU A 220 -4.81 -12.58 -9.83
C LEU A 220 -5.36 -13.68 -10.75
N GLU A 221 -5.18 -14.96 -10.40
CA GLU A 221 -5.75 -16.10 -11.15
C GLU A 221 -7.24 -15.95 -11.45
N ALA A 222 -8.00 -15.32 -10.55
CA ALA A 222 -9.44 -15.12 -10.71
C ALA A 222 -9.78 -14.20 -11.89
N ALA A 223 -8.90 -13.25 -12.21
CA ALA A 223 -9.12 -12.27 -13.28
C ALA A 223 -8.62 -12.75 -14.66
N GLU A 224 -7.53 -13.54 -14.69
CA GLU A 224 -6.79 -13.76 -15.95
C GLU A 224 -6.26 -15.20 -16.13
N GLY A 225 -6.50 -16.09 -15.17
CA GLY A 225 -6.01 -17.47 -15.19
C GLY A 225 -4.55 -17.59 -14.74
N ALA A 226 -4.12 -18.80 -14.39
CA ALA A 226 -2.87 -19.05 -13.66
C ALA A 226 -1.60 -18.62 -14.43
N GLU A 227 -1.50 -18.91 -15.73
CA GLU A 227 -0.30 -18.59 -16.51
C GLU A 227 -0.12 -17.07 -16.68
N ALA A 228 -1.21 -16.36 -17.03
CA ALA A 228 -1.17 -14.90 -17.16
C ALA A 228 -0.91 -14.22 -15.82
N ALA A 229 -1.55 -14.68 -14.75
CA ALA A 229 -1.38 -14.15 -13.40
C ALA A 229 0.07 -14.27 -12.89
N GLN A 230 0.76 -15.39 -13.19
CA GLN A 230 2.17 -15.55 -12.83
C GLN A 230 3.04 -14.51 -13.54
N SER A 231 2.87 -14.35 -14.85
CA SER A 231 3.64 -13.39 -15.65
C SER A 231 3.33 -11.95 -15.22
N HIS A 232 2.07 -11.66 -14.91
CA HIS A 232 1.62 -10.35 -14.48
C HIS A 232 2.19 -9.99 -13.09
N ALA A 233 2.12 -10.90 -12.12
CA ALA A 233 2.68 -10.69 -10.78
C ALA A 233 4.19 -10.40 -10.80
N GLU A 234 4.94 -10.99 -11.72
CA GLU A 234 6.36 -10.68 -11.91
C GLU A 234 6.57 -9.27 -12.49
N ALA A 235 5.66 -8.81 -13.35
CA ALA A 235 5.75 -7.50 -13.99
C ALA A 235 5.26 -6.34 -13.11
N ILE A 236 4.39 -6.61 -12.11
CA ILE A 236 3.88 -5.58 -11.20
C ILE A 236 5.04 -4.94 -10.42
N VAL A 237 5.11 -3.62 -10.47
CA VAL A 237 6.03 -2.84 -9.63
C VAL A 237 5.53 -2.81 -8.19
N LEU A 238 6.38 -3.20 -7.27
CA LEU A 238 6.16 -3.11 -5.83
C LEU A 238 7.19 -2.13 -5.24
N PRO A 239 6.82 -1.33 -4.23
CA PRO A 239 7.71 -0.33 -3.66
C PRO A 239 9.02 -0.93 -3.15
N THR A 240 10.13 -0.22 -3.35
CA THR A 240 11.40 -0.59 -2.72
C THR A 240 11.28 -0.46 -1.20
N VAL A 241 11.60 -1.51 -0.47
CA VAL A 241 11.59 -1.49 1.02
C VAL A 241 12.91 -0.92 1.52
N LEU A 242 12.82 0.19 2.28
CA LEU A 242 13.98 0.92 2.84
C LEU A 242 14.37 0.41 4.21
#